data_400c0260e8a4c40d69d608e23c3b1ba4
#
_entry.id   400c0260e8a4c40d69d608e23c3b1ba4
#
_cell.length_a   1.000
_cell.length_b   1.000
_cell.length_c   1.000
_cell.angle_alpha   90.00
_cell.angle_beta   90.00
_cell.angle_gamma   90.00
#
_symmetry.space_group_name_H-M   'P 1'
#
loop_
_entity.id
_entity.type
_entity.pdbx_description
1 polymer ?
#
loop_
_entity_poly.entity_id
_entity_poly.type
_entity_poly.pdbx_seq_one_letter_code
_entity_poly.pdbx_strand_id
1 'polypeptide(L)'
;MQFRLVLGSSAALVAASGAYAADAVVVAEPEPMEYVRICDTYGVGFYYIPGTETCLKVSGYIRMDIGASAFGLTDVIDRKDEAEDVPFWWEGGNDTYDMRARFQLRLDSRAETELGTLRTYAAINFDWETETFDVEFNDNGYTDSVNDFSIEHAYLQLGGFRAGKTDSLFSTFTGYGGGVINDDVIGYGPYGTHQLAYGWQSDSGFAAAVALEVGDGDIIAPFIPPEFDQSNLYTIDSYAPHVVGGVGWQGAWGGASVVAGYDSVWEQGAVKARVDFYPTDRLSLFAMAGWASYDSDYSYDPDFYCDGGGCHDFNLEDSPNYYAPWGGNWAVWAGGSFMLTDKATLNVQASYDEMEDFAIVANVAYELVPNFVITPEIAYIDNFNDELQDWNEFWSGEELPSENWGFFVRAQANFGG
;
A
#
# COMPACT_ATOMS: atom_id res chain seq x y z
N MET A 1 46.02 4.51 23.17
CA MET A 1 46.77 5.55 22.48
C MET A 1 45.90 6.81 22.50
N GLN A 2 46.31 7.78 23.36
CA GLN A 2 45.53 9.00 23.62
C GLN A 2 45.84 10.03 22.53
N PHE A 3 44.80 10.67 21.97
CA PHE A 3 44.99 11.92 21.22
C PHE A 3 44.30 13.06 21.94
N ARG A 4 45.13 14.09 22.24
CA ARG A 4 44.81 15.29 22.99
C ARG A 4 44.19 16.36 22.07
N LEU A 5 43.14 17.01 22.57
CA LEU A 5 42.66 18.29 22.07
C LEU A 5 43.75 19.38 22.20
N VAL A 6 43.84 20.23 21.16
CA VAL A 6 44.54 21.52 21.23
C VAL A 6 43.49 22.62 20.99
N LEU A 7 43.26 23.39 22.05
CA LEU A 7 42.54 24.66 22.04
C LEU A 7 43.52 25.77 21.65
N GLY A 8 43.22 26.50 20.56
CA GLY A 8 43.95 27.70 20.17
C GLY A 8 43.10 28.95 20.42
N SER A 9 43.48 29.72 21.43
CA SER A 9 42.95 31.05 21.72
C SER A 9 43.57 32.09 20.80
N SER A 10 42.77 33.00 20.21
CA SER A 10 43.26 34.20 19.52
C SER A 10 42.60 35.44 20.10
N ALA A 11 43.46 36.33 20.53
CA ALA A 11 43.17 37.54 21.30
C ALA A 11 42.56 38.67 20.45
N ALA A 12 41.74 39.49 21.14
CA ALA A 12 41.12 40.70 20.65
C ALA A 12 42.15 41.83 20.45
N LEU A 13 42.02 42.60 19.38
CA LEU A 13 42.65 43.91 19.22
C LEU A 13 41.51 44.95 19.10
N VAL A 14 41.46 45.81 20.14
CA VAL A 14 40.63 47.02 20.17
C VAL A 14 41.39 48.14 19.47
N ALA A 15 40.78 48.71 18.44
CA ALA A 15 41.21 50.01 17.91
C ALA A 15 40.02 50.99 17.98
N ALA A 16 40.14 51.97 18.85
CA ALA A 16 39.23 53.10 18.93
C ALA A 16 39.58 54.15 17.85
N SER A 17 38.62 54.58 17.06
CA SER A 17 38.75 55.82 16.28
C SER A 17 37.38 56.46 15.99
N GLY A 18 37.23 57.68 16.51
CA GLY A 18 36.52 58.79 15.85
C GLY A 18 35.01 58.72 15.73
N ALA A 19 34.30 59.40 16.63
CA ALA A 19 32.89 59.75 16.45
C ALA A 19 32.76 60.80 15.36
N TYR A 20 32.11 60.45 14.25
CA TYR A 20 31.40 61.38 13.39
C TYR A 20 29.90 61.21 13.62
N ALA A 21 29.24 62.29 14.05
CA ALA A 21 27.79 62.31 14.12
C ALA A 21 27.22 62.19 12.67
N ALA A 22 26.78 61.03 12.33
CA ALA A 22 25.95 60.86 11.17
C ALA A 22 24.49 61.05 11.58
N ASP A 23 23.75 61.83 10.78
CA ASP A 23 22.31 61.99 10.87
C ASP A 23 21.63 60.63 11.14
N ALA A 24 20.61 60.67 12.02
CA ALA A 24 19.81 59.51 12.32
C ALA A 24 19.06 59.12 11.03
N VAL A 25 19.59 58.14 10.32
CA VAL A 25 18.83 57.39 9.35
C VAL A 25 17.68 56.73 10.12
N VAL A 26 16.49 57.22 9.95
CA VAL A 26 15.27 56.50 10.38
C VAL A 26 15.30 55.18 9.65
N VAL A 27 15.72 54.15 10.38
CA VAL A 27 15.58 52.76 9.94
C VAL A 27 14.07 52.56 9.78
N ALA A 28 13.59 52.50 8.55
CA ALA A 28 12.23 52.04 8.30
C ALA A 28 12.05 50.74 9.07
N GLU A 29 11.08 50.69 10.01
CA GLU A 29 10.71 49.45 10.64
C GLU A 29 10.54 48.41 9.53
N PRO A 30 11.23 47.27 9.59
CA PRO A 30 11.00 46.21 8.61
C PRO A 30 9.49 45.97 8.62
N GLU A 31 8.84 46.14 7.49
CA GLU A 31 7.45 45.70 7.35
C GLU A 31 7.39 44.28 7.91
N PRO A 32 6.43 43.99 8.83
CA PRO A 32 6.33 42.67 9.37
C PRO A 32 6.20 41.71 8.18
N MET A 33 7.19 40.81 8.03
CA MET A 33 7.12 39.80 6.99
C MET A 33 5.79 39.12 7.19
N GLU A 34 4.93 39.16 6.17
CA GLU A 34 3.66 38.43 6.20
C GLU A 34 4.00 36.97 6.46
N TYR A 35 3.79 36.53 7.71
CA TYR A 35 3.79 35.12 8.05
C TYR A 35 2.78 34.41 7.15
N VAL A 36 3.07 33.17 6.77
CA VAL A 36 2.21 32.33 5.93
C VAL A 36 0.76 32.44 6.38
N ARG A 37 -0.10 32.97 5.54
CA ARG A 37 -1.53 33.14 5.83
C ARG A 37 -2.20 31.78 5.90
N ILE A 38 -2.85 31.48 7.02
CA ILE A 38 -3.57 30.21 7.23
C ILE A 38 -4.80 30.17 6.33
N CYS A 39 -5.08 29.00 5.73
CA CYS A 39 -6.26 28.74 4.92
C CYS A 39 -7.19 27.79 5.66
N ASP A 40 -8.13 28.31 6.43
CA ASP A 40 -9.05 27.50 7.26
C ASP A 40 -10.16 26.81 6.47
N THR A 41 -10.40 27.23 5.22
CA THR A 41 -11.51 26.74 4.38
C THR A 41 -11.47 25.24 4.15
N TYR A 42 -10.28 24.64 4.09
CA TYR A 42 -10.09 23.22 3.76
C TYR A 42 -9.60 22.38 4.95
N GLY A 43 -9.60 22.97 6.14
CA GLY A 43 -9.23 22.29 7.38
C GLY A 43 -7.79 22.55 7.84
N VAL A 44 -7.37 21.83 8.86
CA VAL A 44 -6.08 22.06 9.55
C VAL A 44 -4.90 21.74 8.64
N GLY A 45 -3.85 22.59 8.72
CA GLY A 45 -2.59 22.38 8.01
C GLY A 45 -2.53 23.01 6.61
N PHE A 46 -3.61 23.62 6.11
CA PHE A 46 -3.60 24.38 4.88
C PHE A 46 -3.14 25.82 5.10
N TYR A 47 -2.34 26.33 4.16
CA TYR A 47 -1.89 27.71 4.10
C TYR A 47 -1.96 28.24 2.66
N TYR A 48 -2.18 29.55 2.49
CA TYR A 48 -2.18 30.17 1.18
C TYR A 48 -0.76 30.19 0.58
N ILE A 49 -0.62 29.81 -0.67
CA ILE A 49 0.61 30.05 -1.43
C ILE A 49 0.75 31.58 -1.61
N PRO A 50 1.87 32.20 -1.19
CA PRO A 50 2.05 33.64 -1.27
C PRO A 50 1.73 34.24 -2.65
N GLY A 51 0.88 35.28 -2.68
CA GLY A 51 0.45 35.93 -3.92
C GLY A 51 -0.62 35.20 -4.72
N THR A 52 -1.23 34.16 -4.17
CA THR A 52 -2.30 33.36 -4.81
C THR A 52 -3.51 33.17 -3.89
N GLU A 53 -4.64 32.74 -4.44
CA GLU A 53 -5.80 32.25 -3.68
C GLU A 53 -5.80 30.73 -3.56
N THR A 54 -4.70 30.07 -3.87
CA THR A 54 -4.54 28.63 -3.75
C THR A 54 -4.04 28.26 -2.36
N CYS A 55 -4.73 27.33 -1.69
CA CYS A 55 -4.34 26.73 -0.44
C CYS A 55 -3.52 25.48 -0.69
N LEU A 56 -2.43 25.31 0.05
CA LEU A 56 -1.53 24.17 -0.03
C LEU A 56 -1.38 23.53 1.36
N LYS A 57 -1.46 22.21 1.42
CA LYS A 57 -1.05 21.41 2.57
C LYS A 57 0.12 20.52 2.19
N VAL A 58 1.20 20.60 2.97
CA VAL A 58 2.34 19.70 2.89
C VAL A 58 2.28 18.76 4.10
N SER A 59 2.24 17.47 3.87
CA SER A 59 2.15 16.46 4.93
C SER A 59 2.84 15.18 4.49
N GLY A 60 2.86 14.20 5.37
CA GLY A 60 3.46 12.90 5.08
C GLY A 60 3.82 12.15 6.34
N TYR A 61 4.68 11.15 6.17
CA TYR A 61 5.20 10.39 7.30
C TYR A 61 6.62 9.87 7.04
N ILE A 62 7.30 9.53 8.12
CA ILE A 62 8.45 8.63 8.12
C ILE A 62 8.01 7.34 8.79
N ARG A 63 8.34 6.20 8.18
CA ARG A 63 7.94 4.87 8.62
C ARG A 63 9.13 3.93 8.58
N MET A 64 9.22 3.07 9.57
CA MET A 64 10.07 1.89 9.59
C MET A 64 9.20 0.66 9.77
N ASP A 65 9.30 -0.28 8.86
CA ASP A 65 8.64 -1.57 8.87
C ASP A 65 9.68 -2.67 9.03
N ILE A 66 9.35 -3.71 9.80
CA ILE A 66 10.16 -4.92 9.98
C ILE A 66 9.20 -6.10 9.95
N GLY A 67 9.38 -6.99 8.98
CA GLY A 67 8.67 -8.26 8.84
C GLY A 67 9.58 -9.45 9.15
N ALA A 68 8.99 -10.55 9.62
CA ALA A 68 9.69 -11.79 9.90
C ALA A 68 8.76 -12.98 9.68
N SER A 69 9.32 -14.17 9.43
CA SER A 69 8.60 -15.38 9.09
C SER A 69 7.76 -15.17 7.82
N ALA A 70 6.44 -15.41 7.78
CA ALA A 70 5.61 -15.14 6.59
C ALA A 70 5.70 -13.71 6.04
N PHE A 71 6.22 -12.76 6.81
CA PHE A 71 6.46 -11.35 6.39
C PHE A 71 7.95 -11.02 6.34
N GLY A 72 8.82 -12.02 6.31
CA GLY A 72 10.26 -11.89 6.16
C GLY A 72 10.71 -12.27 4.75
N LEU A 73 12.03 -12.39 4.58
CA LEU A 73 12.64 -12.92 3.37
C LEU A 73 13.06 -14.37 3.64
N THR A 74 12.72 -15.26 2.73
CA THR A 74 13.07 -16.70 2.76
C THR A 74 14.23 -16.98 1.81
N ASP A 75 14.81 -18.16 1.91
CA ASP A 75 15.80 -18.71 0.97
C ASP A 75 17.01 -17.79 0.74
N VAL A 76 17.47 -17.12 1.79
CA VAL A 76 18.67 -16.29 1.76
C VAL A 76 19.92 -17.16 1.94
N ILE A 77 20.89 -17.06 1.02
CA ILE A 77 22.13 -17.81 1.03
C ILE A 77 22.86 -17.66 2.37
N ASP A 78 23.19 -18.79 3.04
CA ASP A 78 24.10 -18.79 4.16
C ASP A 78 25.54 -18.62 3.69
N ARG A 79 26.08 -17.41 3.85
CA ARG A 79 27.43 -17.06 3.40
C ARG A 79 28.56 -17.86 4.06
N LYS A 80 28.30 -18.52 5.17
CA LYS A 80 29.31 -19.40 5.83
C LYS A 80 29.35 -20.75 5.15
N ASP A 81 28.18 -21.30 4.84
CA ASP A 81 28.07 -22.58 4.13
C ASP A 81 28.62 -22.43 2.72
N GLU A 82 28.33 -21.32 2.03
CA GLU A 82 28.94 -20.98 0.74
C GLU A 82 30.50 -20.92 0.82
N ALA A 83 31.06 -20.40 1.91
CA ALA A 83 32.50 -20.28 2.09
C ALA A 83 33.21 -21.61 2.44
N GLU A 84 32.47 -22.66 2.81
CA GLU A 84 33.00 -23.99 3.21
C GLU A 84 33.18 -24.99 2.05
N ASP A 85 33.18 -24.53 0.76
CA ASP A 85 33.31 -25.36 -0.44
C ASP A 85 32.19 -26.42 -0.59
N VAL A 86 30.99 -26.16 -0.08
CA VAL A 86 29.83 -27.00 -0.35
C VAL A 86 29.41 -26.82 -1.80
N PRO A 87 29.09 -27.87 -2.56
CA PRO A 87 28.59 -27.68 -3.93
C PRO A 87 27.34 -26.78 -3.93
N PHE A 88 27.29 -25.77 -4.80
CA PHE A 88 26.24 -24.72 -4.84
C PHE A 88 24.80 -25.26 -4.87
N TRP A 89 24.56 -26.50 -5.31
CA TRP A 89 23.26 -27.17 -5.27
C TRP A 89 22.91 -27.81 -3.91
N TRP A 90 23.70 -27.59 -2.85
CA TRP A 90 23.50 -28.09 -1.50
C TRP A 90 23.51 -26.97 -0.46
N GLU A 91 23.53 -25.73 -0.90
CA GLU A 91 23.53 -24.57 -0.02
C GLU A 91 22.12 -24.40 0.53
N GLY A 92 21.99 -24.53 1.86
CA GLY A 92 20.74 -24.28 2.57
C GLY A 92 20.41 -22.79 2.57
N GLY A 93 19.15 -22.45 2.38
CA GLY A 93 18.63 -21.11 2.59
C GLY A 93 18.38 -20.83 4.08
N ASN A 94 18.49 -19.57 4.45
CA ASN A 94 18.11 -19.06 5.77
C ASN A 94 16.97 -18.05 5.62
N ASP A 95 16.07 -18.02 6.58
CA ASP A 95 15.09 -16.95 6.68
C ASP A 95 15.69 -15.73 7.36
N THR A 96 15.30 -14.55 6.93
CA THR A 96 15.71 -13.29 7.54
C THR A 96 14.57 -12.27 7.58
N TYR A 97 14.86 -11.06 8.05
CA TYR A 97 13.89 -9.98 8.14
C TYR A 97 13.74 -9.27 6.80
N ASP A 98 12.48 -8.97 6.43
CA ASP A 98 12.19 -7.87 5.51
C ASP A 98 12.18 -6.56 6.28
N MET A 99 12.85 -5.54 5.77
CA MET A 99 12.92 -4.21 6.40
C MET A 99 12.74 -3.11 5.38
N ARG A 100 11.86 -2.16 5.71
CA ARG A 100 11.63 -0.99 4.86
C ARG A 100 11.61 0.30 5.68
N ALA A 101 12.44 1.27 5.27
CA ALA A 101 12.34 2.65 5.72
C ALA A 101 11.69 3.48 4.61
N ARG A 102 10.49 4.06 4.86
CA ARG A 102 9.74 4.87 3.89
C ARG A 102 9.62 6.31 4.36
N PHE A 103 9.94 7.25 3.47
CA PHE A 103 9.53 8.64 3.55
C PHE A 103 8.42 8.90 2.52
N GLN A 104 7.22 9.24 2.98
CA GLN A 104 6.15 9.66 2.08
C GLN A 104 5.95 11.16 2.17
N LEU A 105 5.94 11.84 1.01
CA LEU A 105 5.59 13.25 0.87
C LEU A 105 4.22 13.39 0.21
N ARG A 106 3.33 14.17 0.83
CA ARG A 106 1.99 14.49 0.30
C ARG A 106 1.85 15.97 0.06
N LEU A 107 1.37 16.33 -1.12
CA LEU A 107 1.03 17.68 -1.53
C LEU A 107 -0.46 17.74 -1.90
N ASP A 108 -1.25 18.54 -1.21
CA ASP A 108 -2.68 18.75 -1.47
C ASP A 108 -2.92 20.24 -1.72
N SER A 109 -3.17 20.62 -2.96
CA SER A 109 -3.51 22.02 -3.29
C SER A 109 -4.98 22.15 -3.62
N ARG A 110 -5.61 23.23 -3.17
CA ARG A 110 -7.03 23.51 -3.40
C ARG A 110 -7.29 24.97 -3.71
N ALA A 111 -8.19 25.21 -4.64
CA ALA A 111 -8.67 26.54 -4.99
C ALA A 111 -10.16 26.48 -5.34
N GLU A 112 -10.93 27.47 -4.91
CA GLU A 112 -12.33 27.60 -5.31
C GLU A 112 -12.43 28.09 -6.76
N THR A 113 -13.36 27.49 -7.52
CA THR A 113 -13.68 27.88 -8.88
C THR A 113 -15.20 27.95 -9.08
N GLU A 114 -15.64 28.52 -10.18
CA GLU A 114 -17.06 28.56 -10.54
C GLU A 114 -17.69 27.17 -10.74
N LEU A 115 -16.86 26.14 -10.98
CA LEU A 115 -17.29 24.76 -11.19
C LEU A 115 -17.09 23.88 -9.92
N GLY A 116 -16.75 24.48 -8.79
CA GLY A 116 -16.45 23.83 -7.54
C GLY A 116 -14.95 23.87 -7.19
N THR A 117 -14.57 23.17 -6.14
CA THR A 117 -13.17 23.13 -5.69
C THR A 117 -12.30 22.40 -6.72
N LEU A 118 -11.30 23.10 -7.26
CA LEU A 118 -10.20 22.44 -7.98
C LEU A 118 -9.16 21.97 -6.96
N ARG A 119 -8.89 20.68 -6.96
CA ARG A 119 -7.87 20.03 -6.13
C ARG A 119 -6.81 19.38 -6.99
N THR A 120 -5.54 19.53 -6.62
CA THR A 120 -4.48 18.65 -7.11
C THR A 120 -3.87 17.93 -5.91
N TYR A 121 -3.65 16.64 -6.06
CA TYR A 121 -3.09 15.81 -5.01
C TYR A 121 -1.98 14.94 -5.55
N ALA A 122 -0.86 14.91 -4.83
CA ALA A 122 0.25 14.00 -5.09
C ALA A 122 0.73 13.37 -3.79
N ALA A 123 1.02 12.07 -3.82
CA ALA A 123 1.72 11.34 -2.77
C ALA A 123 2.85 10.54 -3.40
N ILE A 124 4.05 10.72 -2.86
CA ILE A 124 5.29 10.17 -3.41
C ILE A 124 5.97 9.40 -2.29
N ASN A 125 6.37 8.16 -2.57
CA ASN A 125 7.16 7.31 -1.68
C ASN A 125 8.62 7.34 -2.10
N PHE A 126 9.48 7.37 -1.09
CA PHE A 126 10.92 7.13 -1.19
C PHE A 126 11.23 6.02 -0.21
N ASP A 127 11.58 4.86 -0.72
CA ASP A 127 11.82 3.66 0.05
C ASP A 127 13.29 3.28 0.05
N TRP A 128 13.73 2.74 1.16
CA TRP A 128 14.95 1.97 1.30
C TRP A 128 14.58 0.67 1.97
N GLU A 129 14.60 -0.39 1.19
CA GLU A 129 14.05 -1.68 1.58
C GLU A 129 15.02 -2.82 1.27
N THR A 130 14.83 -3.92 1.95
CA THR A 130 15.60 -5.14 1.75
C THR A 130 14.93 -5.93 0.62
N GLU A 131 15.73 -6.36 -0.35
CA GLU A 131 15.27 -7.24 -1.44
C GLU A 131 16.15 -8.47 -1.53
N THR A 132 15.60 -9.57 -2.05
CA THR A 132 16.34 -10.77 -2.41
C THR A 132 16.63 -10.73 -3.91
N PHE A 133 17.87 -11.01 -4.28
CA PHE A 133 18.32 -11.12 -5.68
C PHE A 133 18.66 -12.57 -5.96
N ASP A 134 17.95 -13.16 -6.90
CA ASP A 134 18.16 -14.55 -7.33
C ASP A 134 19.54 -14.74 -7.93
N VAL A 135 20.10 -15.90 -7.70
CA VAL A 135 21.35 -16.33 -8.31
C VAL A 135 21.06 -17.33 -9.42
N GLU A 136 21.57 -17.07 -10.62
CA GLU A 136 21.37 -17.96 -11.75
C GLU A 136 21.82 -19.40 -11.39
N PHE A 137 20.91 -20.36 -11.47
CA PHE A 137 21.09 -21.79 -11.12
C PHE A 137 21.06 -22.13 -9.61
N ASN A 138 20.58 -21.25 -8.73
CA ASN A 138 20.37 -21.56 -7.32
C ASN A 138 19.03 -20.98 -6.88
N ASP A 139 18.19 -21.71 -6.19
CA ASP A 139 16.89 -21.27 -5.68
C ASP A 139 17.03 -20.27 -4.52
N ASN A 140 18.26 -20.11 -3.96
CA ASN A 140 18.58 -19.17 -2.90
C ASN A 140 19.14 -17.87 -3.45
N GLY A 141 18.78 -16.74 -2.85
CA GLY A 141 19.18 -15.40 -3.24
C GLY A 141 20.07 -14.69 -2.21
N TYR A 142 20.70 -13.59 -2.64
CA TYR A 142 21.39 -12.66 -1.74
C TYR A 142 20.49 -11.50 -1.39
N THR A 143 20.52 -11.06 -0.14
CA THR A 143 19.84 -9.82 0.27
C THR A 143 20.73 -8.60 0.04
N ASP A 144 20.14 -7.53 -0.46
CA ASP A 144 20.72 -6.18 -0.49
C ASP A 144 19.66 -5.15 -0.08
N SER A 145 20.10 -3.94 0.18
CA SER A 145 19.21 -2.81 0.45
C SER A 145 19.14 -1.90 -0.76
N VAL A 146 17.96 -1.74 -1.32
CA VAL A 146 17.72 -0.95 -2.52
C VAL A 146 16.98 0.34 -2.21
N ASN A 147 17.09 1.31 -3.11
CA ASN A 147 16.25 2.50 -3.08
C ASN A 147 15.17 2.36 -4.15
N ASP A 148 13.92 2.54 -3.75
CA ASP A 148 12.80 2.63 -4.66
C ASP A 148 12.12 4.00 -4.58
N PHE A 149 11.49 4.38 -5.68
CA PHE A 149 10.74 5.62 -5.83
C PHE A 149 9.44 5.31 -6.54
N SER A 150 8.33 5.62 -5.87
CA SER A 150 7.02 5.38 -6.47
C SER A 150 6.09 6.59 -6.31
N ILE A 151 5.25 6.80 -7.32
CA ILE A 151 4.14 7.74 -7.27
C ILE A 151 2.90 6.96 -6.81
N GLU A 152 2.56 7.10 -5.55
CA GLU A 152 1.36 6.49 -4.97
C GLU A 152 0.09 7.09 -5.57
N HIS A 153 -0.01 8.42 -5.50
CA HIS A 153 -1.13 9.17 -6.07
C HIS A 153 -0.65 10.39 -6.85
N ALA A 154 -1.28 10.66 -8.00
CA ALA A 154 -1.09 11.88 -8.77
C ALA A 154 -2.37 12.17 -9.56
N TYR A 155 -3.27 13.00 -9.01
CA TYR A 155 -4.54 13.30 -9.66
C TYR A 155 -4.97 14.75 -9.51
N LEU A 156 -5.85 15.17 -10.43
CA LEU A 156 -6.64 16.38 -10.32
C LEU A 156 -8.11 16.03 -10.07
N GLN A 157 -8.81 16.91 -9.34
CA GLN A 157 -10.23 16.76 -9.06
C GLN A 157 -10.92 18.14 -9.24
N LEU A 158 -12.08 18.14 -9.89
CA LEU A 158 -12.95 19.32 -10.01
C LEU A 158 -14.38 18.92 -9.69
N GLY A 159 -14.89 19.38 -8.55
CA GLY A 159 -16.17 18.89 -8.03
C GLY A 159 -16.18 17.38 -7.86
N GLY A 160 -17.10 16.70 -8.51
CA GLY A 160 -17.19 15.22 -8.49
C GLY A 160 -16.27 14.51 -9.49
N PHE A 161 -15.68 15.21 -10.45
CA PHE A 161 -14.79 14.63 -11.46
C PHE A 161 -13.36 14.49 -10.95
N ARG A 162 -12.71 13.35 -11.21
CA ARG A 162 -11.30 13.05 -10.87
C ARG A 162 -10.60 12.40 -12.06
N ALA A 163 -9.34 12.81 -12.32
CA ALA A 163 -8.50 12.23 -13.36
C ALA A 163 -7.06 12.10 -12.88
N GLY A 164 -6.42 10.96 -13.12
CA GLY A 164 -5.01 10.70 -12.80
C GLY A 164 -4.77 9.32 -12.19
N LYS A 165 -3.59 9.10 -11.58
CA LYS A 165 -3.24 7.87 -10.87
C LYS A 165 -3.73 7.94 -9.43
N THR A 166 -4.46 6.92 -8.98
CA THR A 166 -4.83 6.66 -7.59
C THR A 166 -5.35 5.22 -7.50
N ASP A 167 -5.67 4.75 -6.31
CA ASP A 167 -6.19 3.41 -6.13
C ASP A 167 -7.54 3.23 -6.83
N SER A 168 -7.76 2.03 -7.34
CA SER A 168 -8.99 1.65 -8.04
C SER A 168 -10.24 2.01 -7.24
N LEU A 169 -11.26 2.47 -7.95
CA LEU A 169 -12.58 2.70 -7.35
C LEU A 169 -13.16 1.41 -6.75
N PHE A 170 -12.81 0.24 -7.29
CA PHE A 170 -13.27 -1.05 -6.77
C PHE A 170 -12.81 -1.29 -5.33
N SER A 171 -11.57 -0.91 -5.00
CA SER A 171 -11.03 -1.02 -3.64
C SER A 171 -11.49 0.15 -2.76
N THR A 172 -11.39 1.38 -3.25
CA THR A 172 -11.65 2.57 -2.43
C THR A 172 -13.12 2.82 -2.12
N PHE A 173 -14.06 2.38 -2.97
CA PHE A 173 -15.49 2.64 -2.78
C PHE A 173 -16.10 1.83 -1.63
N THR A 174 -15.69 0.57 -1.48
CA THR A 174 -16.06 -0.26 -0.32
C THR A 174 -15.13 -0.06 0.87
N GLY A 175 -14.01 0.65 0.68
CA GLY A 175 -12.94 0.81 1.66
C GLY A 175 -12.00 -0.39 1.70
N TYR A 176 -10.83 -0.15 2.26
CA TYR A 176 -9.80 -1.17 2.49
C TYR A 176 -10.25 -2.14 3.59
N GLY A 177 -9.47 -3.17 3.88
CA GLY A 177 -9.70 -4.10 4.98
C GLY A 177 -9.85 -3.43 6.35
N GLY A 178 -9.50 -4.10 7.42
CA GLY A 178 -9.58 -3.56 8.77
C GLY A 178 -8.44 -2.59 9.12
N GLY A 179 -8.23 -2.32 10.38
CA GLY A 179 -7.09 -1.52 10.85
C GLY A 179 -5.79 -2.30 11.01
N VAL A 180 -5.70 -3.53 10.48
CA VAL A 180 -4.47 -4.32 10.44
C VAL A 180 -3.55 -3.81 9.34
N ILE A 181 -2.23 -4.09 9.43
CA ILE A 181 -1.24 -3.59 8.46
C ILE A 181 -1.25 -4.44 7.19
N ASN A 182 -1.24 -5.76 7.38
CA ASN A 182 -1.28 -6.73 6.30
C ASN A 182 -2.73 -7.20 6.11
N ASP A 183 -3.58 -6.31 5.60
CA ASP A 183 -5.02 -6.52 5.44
C ASP A 183 -5.37 -7.21 4.12
N ASP A 184 -4.41 -7.39 3.25
CA ASP A 184 -4.50 -7.92 1.89
C ASP A 184 -3.73 -9.24 1.70
N VAL A 185 -3.47 -10.00 2.76
CA VAL A 185 -2.98 -11.39 2.65
C VAL A 185 -3.87 -12.19 1.69
N ILE A 186 -5.20 -12.02 1.77
CA ILE A 186 -6.11 -12.34 0.70
C ILE A 186 -6.57 -11.01 0.09
N GLY A 187 -6.14 -10.76 -1.15
CA GLY A 187 -6.41 -9.51 -1.86
C GLY A 187 -7.91 -9.23 -1.97
N TYR A 188 -8.33 -7.98 -1.88
CA TYR A 188 -9.75 -7.57 -1.97
C TYR A 188 -10.02 -6.59 -3.12
N GLY A 189 -9.07 -6.40 -4.00
CA GLY A 189 -9.17 -5.58 -5.20
C GLY A 189 -7.86 -4.86 -5.54
N PRO A 190 -7.78 -4.27 -6.75
CA PRO A 190 -6.58 -3.60 -7.22
C PRO A 190 -6.36 -2.26 -6.52
N TYR A 191 -5.10 -1.82 -6.51
CA TYR A 191 -4.66 -0.52 -5.97
C TYR A 191 -4.41 0.50 -7.07
N GLY A 192 -3.18 0.94 -7.27
CA GLY A 192 -2.82 2.04 -8.14
C GLY A 192 -3.21 1.83 -9.60
N THR A 193 -4.01 2.72 -10.17
CA THR A 193 -4.37 2.70 -11.60
C THR A 193 -4.57 4.10 -12.14
N HIS A 194 -4.42 4.30 -13.45
CA HIS A 194 -4.87 5.52 -14.11
C HIS A 194 -6.39 5.46 -14.27
N GLN A 195 -7.08 6.53 -13.87
CA GLN A 195 -8.52 6.56 -13.93
C GLN A 195 -9.11 7.92 -14.33
N LEU A 196 -10.29 7.85 -14.94
CA LEU A 196 -11.24 8.95 -15.07
C LEU A 196 -12.49 8.58 -14.27
N ALA A 197 -12.78 9.30 -13.21
CA ALA A 197 -13.88 8.97 -12.31
C ALA A 197 -14.83 10.14 -12.10
N TYR A 198 -16.08 9.84 -11.80
CA TYR A 198 -17.07 10.77 -11.31
C TYR A 198 -17.77 10.22 -10.09
N GLY A 199 -17.71 10.96 -8.99
CA GLY A 199 -18.36 10.62 -7.72
C GLY A 199 -19.41 11.65 -7.34
N TRP A 200 -20.48 11.18 -6.71
CA TRP A 200 -21.55 11.99 -6.15
C TRP A 200 -21.88 11.50 -4.74
N GLN A 201 -22.16 12.44 -3.86
CA GLN A 201 -22.59 12.16 -2.49
C GLN A 201 -23.71 13.12 -2.09
N SER A 202 -24.73 12.61 -1.40
CA SER A 202 -25.82 13.40 -0.85
C SER A 202 -25.63 13.71 0.65
N ASP A 203 -26.27 14.75 1.14
CA ASP A 203 -26.30 15.08 2.57
C ASP A 203 -26.97 13.99 3.44
N SER A 204 -27.78 13.12 2.84
CA SER A 204 -28.43 11.99 3.52
C SER A 204 -27.55 10.74 3.63
N GLY A 205 -26.29 10.83 3.19
CA GLY A 205 -25.29 9.76 3.28
C GLY A 205 -25.27 8.80 2.08
N PHE A 206 -26.12 8.96 1.07
CA PHE A 206 -26.02 8.18 -0.16
C PHE A 206 -24.85 8.66 -1.02
N ALA A 207 -24.12 7.71 -1.59
CA ALA A 207 -23.04 7.95 -2.53
C ALA A 207 -23.15 7.06 -3.75
N ALA A 208 -22.67 7.55 -4.90
CA ALA A 208 -22.51 6.76 -6.10
C ALA A 208 -21.26 7.23 -6.85
N ALA A 209 -20.54 6.33 -7.50
CA ALA A 209 -19.39 6.66 -8.31
C ALA A 209 -19.26 5.72 -9.50
N VAL A 210 -18.59 6.20 -10.55
CA VAL A 210 -18.19 5.42 -11.71
C VAL A 210 -16.80 5.81 -12.12
N ALA A 211 -15.98 4.88 -12.60
CA ALA A 211 -14.67 5.14 -13.15
C ALA A 211 -14.40 4.31 -14.41
N LEU A 212 -13.56 4.85 -15.28
CA LEU A 212 -12.85 4.16 -16.34
C LEU A 212 -11.41 4.00 -15.90
N GLU A 213 -10.88 2.79 -15.94
CA GLU A 213 -9.56 2.45 -15.40
C GLU A 213 -8.71 1.75 -16.47
N VAL A 214 -7.38 1.84 -16.31
CA VAL A 214 -6.42 1.26 -17.28
C VAL A 214 -5.93 -0.13 -16.85
N GLY A 215 -5.96 -0.42 -15.55
CA GLY A 215 -5.35 -1.59 -14.96
C GLY A 215 -3.93 -1.31 -14.45
N ASP A 216 -3.34 -2.30 -13.82
CA ASP A 216 -1.98 -2.29 -13.30
C ASP A 216 -1.32 -3.64 -13.60
N GLY A 217 -0.11 -3.63 -14.14
CA GLY A 217 0.66 -4.82 -14.47
C GLY A 217 1.34 -5.47 -13.26
N ASP A 218 1.42 -4.77 -12.12
CA ASP A 218 2.13 -5.24 -10.94
C ASP A 218 1.27 -6.13 -10.02
N ILE A 219 0.00 -6.40 -10.39
CA ILE A 219 -0.86 -7.29 -9.62
C ILE A 219 -0.52 -8.74 -9.95
N ILE A 220 -0.17 -9.50 -8.92
CA ILE A 220 0.12 -10.92 -9.03
C ILE A 220 -1.20 -11.69 -9.02
N ALA A 221 -1.39 -12.56 -10.02
CA ALA A 221 -2.49 -13.51 -10.01
C ALA A 221 -2.12 -14.71 -9.13
N PRO A 222 -2.89 -15.04 -8.07
CA PRO A 222 -2.50 -16.04 -7.08
C PRO A 222 -2.38 -17.46 -7.63
N PHE A 223 -2.97 -17.73 -8.80
CA PHE A 223 -2.97 -19.03 -9.45
C PHE A 223 -1.99 -19.15 -10.64
N ILE A 224 -1.19 -18.10 -10.92
CA ILE A 224 -0.15 -18.15 -11.94
C ILE A 224 1.18 -18.37 -11.23
N PRO A 225 1.92 -19.46 -11.54
CA PRO A 225 3.22 -19.68 -10.94
C PRO A 225 4.17 -18.50 -11.15
N PRO A 226 4.98 -18.13 -10.15
CA PRO A 226 5.85 -16.95 -10.19
C PRO A 226 6.94 -16.99 -11.29
N GLU A 227 7.27 -18.15 -11.82
CA GLU A 227 8.19 -18.33 -12.94
C GLU A 227 7.64 -17.84 -14.28
N PHE A 228 6.34 -17.56 -14.38
CA PHE A 228 5.75 -16.96 -15.56
C PHE A 228 5.79 -15.44 -15.45
N ASP A 229 6.16 -14.76 -16.54
CA ASP A 229 6.11 -13.30 -16.60
C ASP A 229 4.64 -12.82 -16.50
N GLN A 230 4.23 -12.41 -15.30
CA GLN A 230 2.90 -11.89 -15.00
C GLN A 230 2.78 -10.38 -15.30
N SER A 231 3.86 -9.75 -15.76
CA SER A 231 3.85 -8.34 -16.08
C SER A 231 2.83 -8.03 -17.19
N ASN A 232 2.06 -6.96 -17.00
CA ASN A 232 1.05 -6.47 -17.94
C ASN A 232 -0.22 -7.33 -18.12
N LEU A 233 -0.48 -8.33 -17.29
CA LEU A 233 -1.69 -9.16 -17.38
C LEU A 233 -2.99 -8.35 -17.36
N TYR A 234 -3.02 -7.24 -16.65
CA TYR A 234 -4.23 -6.46 -16.41
C TYR A 234 -4.20 -5.06 -17.05
N THR A 235 -3.12 -4.72 -17.73
CA THR A 235 -3.07 -3.45 -18.47
C THR A 235 -3.87 -3.56 -19.76
N ILE A 236 -4.74 -2.58 -20.05
CA ILE A 236 -5.58 -2.59 -21.26
C ILE A 236 -4.73 -2.79 -22.51
N ASP A 237 -5.18 -3.71 -23.36
CA ASP A 237 -4.57 -4.10 -24.64
C ASP A 237 -5.30 -3.54 -25.87
N SER A 238 -6.36 -2.77 -25.62
CA SER A 238 -7.19 -2.13 -26.63
C SER A 238 -7.63 -0.73 -26.19
N TYR A 239 -8.50 -0.06 -26.95
CA TYR A 239 -9.09 1.23 -26.55
C TYR A 239 -10.24 1.11 -25.56
N ALA A 240 -10.66 -0.11 -25.19
CA ALA A 240 -11.70 -0.33 -24.20
C ALA A 240 -11.09 -0.30 -22.77
N PRO A 241 -11.44 0.69 -21.94
CA PRO A 241 -10.97 0.69 -20.57
C PRO A 241 -11.74 -0.31 -19.71
N HIS A 242 -11.18 -0.71 -18.58
CA HIS A 242 -11.96 -1.33 -17.51
C HIS A 242 -13.02 -0.35 -17.00
N VAL A 243 -14.16 -0.89 -16.55
CA VAL A 243 -15.28 -0.07 -16.05
C VAL A 243 -15.62 -0.52 -14.63
N VAL A 244 -15.71 0.45 -13.72
CA VAL A 244 -16.11 0.17 -12.34
C VAL A 244 -17.14 1.17 -11.86
N GLY A 245 -18.12 0.71 -11.06
CA GLY A 245 -19.14 1.57 -10.50
C GLY A 245 -19.65 1.07 -9.16
N GLY A 246 -19.99 1.98 -8.26
CA GLY A 246 -20.44 1.66 -6.92
C GLY A 246 -21.58 2.54 -6.44
N VAL A 247 -22.37 1.99 -5.51
CA VAL A 247 -23.40 2.70 -4.75
C VAL A 247 -23.29 2.34 -3.26
N GLY A 248 -23.54 3.30 -2.39
CA GLY A 248 -23.42 3.09 -0.96
C GLY A 248 -24.23 4.08 -0.13
N TRP A 249 -24.31 3.78 1.14
CA TRP A 249 -24.92 4.64 2.14
C TRP A 249 -24.13 4.59 3.44
N GLN A 250 -23.93 5.74 4.05
CA GLN A 250 -23.25 5.92 5.33
C GLN A 250 -24.17 6.69 6.30
N GLY A 251 -24.32 6.19 7.52
CA GLY A 251 -25.10 6.80 8.59
C GLY A 251 -24.46 6.64 9.97
N ALA A 252 -25.16 7.07 11.01
CA ALA A 252 -24.61 7.10 12.36
C ALA A 252 -24.32 5.71 12.97
N TRP A 253 -25.05 4.67 12.56
CA TRP A 253 -24.89 3.32 13.09
C TRP A 253 -23.88 2.48 12.30
N GLY A 254 -23.47 2.94 11.10
CA GLY A 254 -22.62 2.20 10.17
C GLY A 254 -22.93 2.58 8.73
N GLY A 255 -22.60 1.70 7.78
CA GLY A 255 -22.80 1.92 6.36
C GLY A 255 -22.94 0.61 5.58
N ALA A 256 -23.33 0.73 4.32
CA ALA A 256 -23.33 -0.37 3.38
C ALA A 256 -22.93 0.14 2.00
N SER A 257 -22.10 -0.61 1.29
CA SER A 257 -21.63 -0.27 -0.06
C SER A 257 -21.52 -1.51 -0.92
N VAL A 258 -21.72 -1.32 -2.22
CA VAL A 258 -21.56 -2.34 -3.25
C VAL A 258 -20.80 -1.68 -4.40
N VAL A 259 -19.84 -2.39 -4.95
CA VAL A 259 -19.07 -2.00 -6.14
C VAL A 259 -19.04 -3.16 -7.11
N ALA A 260 -19.08 -2.87 -8.41
CA ALA A 260 -18.93 -3.85 -9.47
C ALA A 260 -17.89 -3.35 -10.47
N GLY A 261 -17.03 -4.24 -10.96
CA GLY A 261 -15.99 -3.99 -11.96
C GLY A 261 -16.13 -4.92 -13.14
N TYR A 262 -15.73 -4.44 -14.31
CA TYR A 262 -15.61 -5.21 -15.54
C TYR A 262 -14.20 -5.05 -16.10
N ASP A 263 -13.49 -6.15 -16.13
CA ASP A 263 -12.17 -6.27 -16.76
C ASP A 263 -12.37 -6.41 -18.27
N SER A 264 -11.88 -5.45 -19.03
CA SER A 264 -12.03 -5.41 -20.49
C SER A 264 -10.98 -6.23 -21.24
N VAL A 265 -9.93 -6.66 -20.57
CA VAL A 265 -8.87 -7.53 -21.16
C VAL A 265 -9.35 -8.98 -21.15
N TRP A 266 -9.75 -9.46 -19.99
CA TRP A 266 -10.20 -10.85 -19.80
C TRP A 266 -11.72 -11.03 -19.93
N GLU A 267 -12.47 -9.94 -20.22
CA GLU A 267 -13.93 -9.92 -20.34
C GLU A 267 -14.66 -10.48 -19.12
N GLN A 268 -14.06 -10.30 -17.93
CA GLN A 268 -14.55 -10.84 -16.67
C GLN A 268 -15.19 -9.76 -15.78
N GLY A 269 -16.12 -10.15 -14.94
CA GLY A 269 -16.79 -9.27 -14.01
C GLY A 269 -16.52 -9.65 -12.56
N ALA A 270 -16.48 -8.64 -11.69
CA ALA A 270 -16.41 -8.83 -10.24
C ALA A 270 -17.39 -7.92 -9.52
N VAL A 271 -17.88 -8.36 -8.36
CA VAL A 271 -18.70 -7.56 -7.46
C VAL A 271 -18.23 -7.74 -6.04
N LYS A 272 -18.19 -6.64 -5.28
CA LYS A 272 -17.83 -6.65 -3.87
C LYS A 272 -18.82 -5.82 -3.06
N ALA A 273 -19.23 -6.33 -1.90
CA ALA A 273 -20.13 -5.67 -0.98
C ALA A 273 -19.49 -5.58 0.42
N ARG A 274 -19.76 -4.49 1.12
CA ARG A 274 -19.31 -4.27 2.50
C ARG A 274 -20.41 -3.68 3.36
N VAL A 275 -20.45 -4.11 4.61
CA VAL A 275 -21.26 -3.53 5.67
C VAL A 275 -20.35 -3.15 6.82
N ASP A 276 -20.48 -1.91 7.30
CA ASP A 276 -19.82 -1.42 8.51
C ASP A 276 -20.86 -1.23 9.61
N PHE A 277 -20.49 -1.55 10.84
CA PHE A 277 -21.34 -1.42 12.00
C PHE A 277 -20.59 -0.79 13.19
N TYR A 278 -21.14 0.26 13.77
CA TYR A 278 -20.59 1.01 14.90
C TYR A 278 -21.44 0.84 16.16
N PRO A 279 -21.28 -0.29 16.91
CA PRO A 279 -22.08 -0.57 18.10
C PRO A 279 -21.87 0.46 19.21
N THR A 280 -20.66 0.99 19.29
CA THR A 280 -20.26 2.02 20.27
C THR A 280 -19.21 2.94 19.65
N ASP A 281 -18.93 4.08 20.30
CA ASP A 281 -17.86 5.00 19.91
C ASP A 281 -16.45 4.35 19.98
N ARG A 282 -16.32 3.20 20.63
CA ARG A 282 -15.06 2.48 20.83
C ARG A 282 -14.92 1.22 19.97
N LEU A 283 -16.01 0.75 19.37
CA LEU A 283 -16.04 -0.50 18.60
C LEU A 283 -16.59 -0.25 17.22
N SER A 284 -15.80 -0.55 16.19
CA SER A 284 -16.21 -0.64 14.79
C SER A 284 -16.02 -2.07 14.30
N LEU A 285 -16.97 -2.57 13.54
CA LEU A 285 -16.95 -3.88 12.92
C LEU A 285 -17.23 -3.73 11.43
N PHE A 286 -16.68 -4.64 10.62
CA PHE A 286 -17.03 -4.74 9.21
C PHE A 286 -17.15 -6.20 8.78
N ALA A 287 -17.90 -6.41 7.70
CA ALA A 287 -17.90 -7.63 6.91
C ALA A 287 -17.94 -7.27 5.43
N MET A 288 -17.13 -7.96 4.64
CA MET A 288 -17.00 -7.74 3.20
C MET A 288 -17.03 -9.10 2.50
N ALA A 289 -17.60 -9.15 1.30
CA ALA A 289 -17.61 -10.33 0.45
C ALA A 289 -17.42 -9.91 -1.00
N GLY A 290 -16.63 -10.67 -1.74
CA GLY A 290 -16.39 -10.54 -3.17
C GLY A 290 -16.87 -11.79 -3.92
N TRP A 291 -17.29 -11.57 -5.17
CA TRP A 291 -17.57 -12.62 -6.14
C TRP A 291 -17.08 -12.17 -7.51
N ALA A 292 -16.49 -13.09 -8.26
CA ALA A 292 -15.97 -12.84 -9.60
C ALA A 292 -16.41 -13.95 -10.56
N SER A 293 -16.58 -13.58 -11.83
CA SER A 293 -16.68 -14.55 -12.90
C SER A 293 -15.28 -14.94 -13.37
N TYR A 294 -15.11 -16.19 -13.70
CA TYR A 294 -13.95 -16.75 -14.37
C TYR A 294 -14.44 -17.53 -15.58
N ASP A 295 -13.65 -17.54 -16.64
CA ASP A 295 -13.97 -18.32 -17.83
C ASP A 295 -13.10 -19.58 -17.85
N SER A 296 -13.71 -20.72 -17.58
CA SER A 296 -13.07 -22.03 -17.60
C SER A 296 -12.72 -22.54 -19.00
N ASP A 297 -13.13 -21.82 -20.06
CA ASP A 297 -12.78 -22.17 -21.45
C ASP A 297 -11.39 -21.61 -21.85
N TYR A 298 -10.76 -20.77 -21.02
CA TYR A 298 -9.39 -20.33 -21.20
C TYR A 298 -8.43 -21.41 -20.70
N SER A 299 -8.08 -22.34 -21.58
CA SER A 299 -6.85 -23.08 -21.40
C SER A 299 -5.72 -22.21 -21.94
N TYR A 300 -4.92 -21.62 -21.10
CA TYR A 300 -3.59 -21.16 -21.48
C TYR A 300 -2.81 -22.45 -21.78
N ASP A 301 -2.72 -22.81 -23.08
CA ASP A 301 -1.87 -23.90 -23.55
C ASP A 301 -0.47 -23.32 -23.73
N PRO A 302 0.44 -23.48 -22.76
CA PRO A 302 1.84 -23.16 -22.96
C PRO A 302 2.45 -24.29 -23.80
N ASP A 303 2.10 -24.39 -25.10
CA ASP A 303 2.83 -25.19 -26.11
C ASP A 303 4.34 -24.91 -26.09
N PHE A 304 4.84 -24.21 -25.08
CA PHE A 304 6.20 -23.70 -24.98
C PHE A 304 7.01 -24.20 -23.76
N TYR A 305 6.43 -24.85 -22.78
CA TYR A 305 7.25 -25.43 -21.72
C TYR A 305 7.46 -26.92 -21.97
N CYS A 306 8.52 -27.22 -22.73
CA CYS A 306 9.03 -28.58 -22.86
C CYS A 306 10.32 -28.67 -22.05
N ASP A 307 10.30 -29.33 -20.89
CA ASP A 307 11.51 -29.73 -20.19
C ASP A 307 12.10 -31.00 -20.82
N GLY A 308 13.29 -31.43 -20.39
CA GLY A 308 13.95 -32.64 -20.88
C GLY A 308 13.18 -33.95 -20.64
N GLY A 309 11.98 -33.92 -20.09
CA GLY A 309 11.09 -35.03 -19.76
C GLY A 309 9.77 -35.08 -20.50
N GLY A 310 9.35 -34.00 -21.15
CA GLY A 310 8.08 -33.91 -21.87
C GLY A 310 7.52 -32.49 -21.96
N CYS A 311 6.47 -32.32 -22.77
CA CYS A 311 5.66 -31.10 -22.75
C CYS A 311 4.49 -31.34 -21.80
N HIS A 312 4.27 -30.45 -20.85
CA HIS A 312 3.19 -30.53 -19.87
C HIS A 312 2.09 -29.56 -20.24
N ASP A 313 0.87 -30.07 -20.39
CA ASP A 313 -0.34 -29.26 -20.54
C ASP A 313 -0.64 -28.60 -19.19
N PHE A 314 -0.29 -27.32 -19.05
CA PHE A 314 -0.72 -26.53 -17.92
C PHE A 314 -2.07 -25.88 -18.25
N ASN A 315 -3.14 -26.50 -17.84
CA ASN A 315 -4.46 -25.88 -17.94
C ASN A 315 -4.63 -24.90 -16.78
N LEU A 316 -4.45 -23.59 -17.05
CA LEU A 316 -5.06 -22.58 -16.20
C LEU A 316 -6.59 -22.74 -16.40
N GLU A 317 -7.25 -23.42 -15.48
CA GLU A 317 -8.70 -23.62 -15.56
C GLU A 317 -9.47 -22.31 -15.40
N ASP A 318 -8.82 -21.22 -14.91
CA ASP A 318 -9.45 -19.95 -14.63
C ASP A 318 -8.70 -18.78 -15.27
N SER A 319 -9.45 -17.88 -15.95
CA SER A 319 -8.89 -16.65 -16.50
C SER A 319 -8.57 -15.64 -15.39
N PRO A 320 -7.48 -14.84 -15.50
CA PRO A 320 -7.25 -13.73 -14.60
C PRO A 320 -8.41 -12.74 -14.57
N ASN A 321 -8.57 -12.02 -13.45
CA ASN A 321 -9.57 -10.95 -13.31
C ASN A 321 -8.97 -9.79 -12.49
N TYR A 322 -8.80 -8.63 -13.13
CA TYR A 322 -8.20 -7.43 -12.52
C TYR A 322 -8.85 -7.03 -11.19
N TYR A 323 -10.15 -7.22 -11.04
CA TYR A 323 -10.90 -6.81 -9.86
C TYR A 323 -10.98 -7.88 -8.76
N ALA A 324 -10.49 -9.09 -9.03
CA ALA A 324 -10.60 -10.23 -8.13
C ALA A 324 -9.23 -10.89 -7.85
N PRO A 325 -8.34 -10.22 -7.09
CA PRO A 325 -7.04 -10.78 -6.74
C PRO A 325 -7.10 -11.80 -5.58
N TRP A 326 -8.22 -12.46 -5.40
CA TRP A 326 -8.41 -13.56 -4.44
C TRP A 326 -8.48 -14.91 -5.15
N GLY A 327 -8.33 -16.00 -4.41
CA GLY A 327 -8.43 -17.35 -4.94
C GLY A 327 -9.87 -17.76 -5.26
N GLY A 328 -10.11 -18.27 -6.49
CA GLY A 328 -11.42 -18.76 -6.93
C GLY A 328 -12.47 -17.66 -7.16
N ASN A 329 -13.74 -18.07 -7.20
CA ASN A 329 -14.84 -17.18 -7.54
C ASN A 329 -15.26 -16.25 -6.40
N TRP A 330 -14.99 -16.59 -5.15
CA TRP A 330 -15.45 -15.80 -4.00
C TRP A 330 -14.43 -15.70 -2.88
N ALA A 331 -14.51 -14.59 -2.17
CA ALA A 331 -13.75 -14.39 -0.93
C ALA A 331 -14.56 -13.58 0.08
N VAL A 332 -14.21 -13.72 1.37
CA VAL A 332 -14.84 -13.02 2.47
C VAL A 332 -13.79 -12.45 3.42
N TRP A 333 -14.07 -11.27 3.96
CA TRP A 333 -13.27 -10.59 4.97
C TRP A 333 -14.17 -10.10 6.07
N ALA A 334 -13.74 -10.23 7.32
CA ALA A 334 -14.46 -9.69 8.46
C ALA A 334 -13.48 -9.25 9.53
N GLY A 335 -13.80 -8.18 10.23
CA GLY A 335 -12.91 -7.66 11.26
C GLY A 335 -13.50 -6.50 12.03
N GLY A 336 -12.62 -5.84 12.78
CA GLY A 336 -13.01 -4.65 13.51
C GLY A 336 -11.88 -4.05 14.31
N SER A 337 -12.15 -2.88 14.87
CA SER A 337 -11.25 -2.10 15.71
C SER A 337 -11.90 -1.83 17.07
N PHE A 338 -11.14 -2.03 18.14
CA PHE A 338 -11.58 -1.74 19.49
C PHE A 338 -10.59 -0.83 20.22
N MET A 339 -11.04 0.35 20.62
CA MET A 339 -10.24 1.29 21.41
C MET A 339 -10.08 0.77 22.85
N LEU A 340 -8.94 0.15 23.13
CA LEU A 340 -8.58 -0.32 24.47
C LEU A 340 -8.40 0.85 25.44
N THR A 341 -7.70 1.88 24.99
CA THR A 341 -7.48 3.16 25.70
C THR A 341 -7.53 4.31 24.68
N ASP A 342 -7.41 5.54 25.14
CA ASP A 342 -7.31 6.72 24.25
C ASP A 342 -6.04 6.70 23.37
N LYS A 343 -5.08 5.82 23.68
CA LYS A 343 -3.78 5.68 22.95
C LYS A 343 -3.58 4.32 22.32
N ALA A 344 -4.44 3.35 22.58
CA ALA A 344 -4.26 1.98 22.13
C ALA A 344 -5.53 1.46 21.47
N THR A 345 -5.41 1.00 20.23
CA THR A 345 -6.49 0.37 19.47
C THR A 345 -6.08 -1.03 19.06
N LEU A 346 -6.88 -2.02 19.42
CA LEU A 346 -6.76 -3.39 18.93
C LEU A 346 -7.51 -3.49 17.60
N ASN A 347 -6.86 -4.03 16.58
CA ASN A 347 -7.46 -4.33 15.29
C ASN A 347 -7.33 -5.83 15.03
N VAL A 348 -8.37 -6.44 14.46
CA VAL A 348 -8.39 -7.85 14.08
C VAL A 348 -9.12 -7.98 12.75
N GLN A 349 -8.59 -8.80 11.85
CA GLN A 349 -9.21 -9.18 10.59
C GLN A 349 -9.02 -10.66 10.34
N ALA A 350 -10.03 -11.31 9.78
CA ALA A 350 -9.94 -12.65 9.21
C ALA A 350 -10.45 -12.60 7.77
N SER A 351 -9.83 -13.39 6.91
CA SER A 351 -10.16 -13.54 5.50
C SER A 351 -10.14 -15.01 5.07
N TYR A 352 -10.93 -15.36 4.06
CA TYR A 352 -11.01 -16.70 3.50
C TYR A 352 -11.52 -16.63 2.07
N ASP A 353 -11.01 -17.47 1.19
CA ASP A 353 -11.46 -17.57 -0.20
C ASP A 353 -11.79 -18.99 -0.64
N GLU A 354 -12.18 -19.16 -1.90
CA GLU A 354 -12.61 -20.44 -2.46
C GLU A 354 -11.46 -21.44 -2.65
N MET A 355 -10.22 -20.96 -2.81
CA MET A 355 -9.03 -21.82 -2.86
C MET A 355 -8.60 -22.33 -1.49
N GLU A 356 -9.42 -22.06 -0.46
CA GLU A 356 -9.20 -22.47 0.91
C GLU A 356 -8.03 -21.74 1.60
N ASP A 357 -7.59 -20.59 1.03
CA ASP A 357 -6.67 -19.69 1.71
C ASP A 357 -7.36 -19.02 2.90
N PHE A 358 -6.69 -19.05 4.03
CA PHE A 358 -7.16 -18.46 5.27
C PHE A 358 -6.10 -17.54 5.87
N ALA A 359 -6.50 -16.38 6.33
CA ALA A 359 -5.65 -15.52 7.14
C ALA A 359 -6.40 -14.93 8.33
N ILE A 360 -5.74 -14.84 9.47
CA ILE A 360 -6.16 -14.03 10.61
C ILE A 360 -5.02 -13.14 11.05
N VAL A 361 -5.27 -11.82 11.08
CA VAL A 361 -4.27 -10.81 11.40
C VAL A 361 -4.76 -9.99 12.59
N ALA A 362 -3.88 -9.70 13.53
CA ALA A 362 -4.19 -8.87 14.69
C ALA A 362 -3.04 -7.96 15.08
N ASN A 363 -3.35 -6.69 15.39
CA ASN A 363 -2.37 -5.73 15.86
C ASN A 363 -2.89 -4.86 17.01
N VAL A 364 -1.96 -4.16 17.64
CA VAL A 364 -2.27 -3.07 18.56
C VAL A 364 -1.56 -1.81 18.09
N ALA A 365 -2.30 -0.85 17.57
CA ALA A 365 -1.77 0.47 17.26
C ALA A 365 -1.67 1.29 18.56
N TYR A 366 -0.44 1.63 18.97
CA TYR A 366 -0.16 2.38 20.19
C TYR A 366 0.47 3.73 19.91
N GLU A 367 -0.26 4.82 20.23
CA GLU A 367 0.26 6.17 20.14
C GLU A 367 1.19 6.47 21.32
N LEU A 368 2.49 6.36 21.10
CA LEU A 368 3.51 6.59 22.12
C LEU A 368 3.52 8.08 22.54
N VAL A 369 3.56 8.96 21.55
CA VAL A 369 3.38 10.43 21.68
C VAL A 369 2.56 10.91 20.49
N PRO A 370 1.93 12.11 20.52
CA PRO A 370 1.16 12.63 19.40
C PRO A 370 1.91 12.52 18.06
N ASN A 371 1.22 11.95 17.06
CA ASN A 371 1.73 11.69 15.71
C ASN A 371 2.80 10.59 15.59
N PHE A 372 3.15 9.88 16.67
CA PHE A 372 4.06 8.74 16.60
C PHE A 372 3.39 7.47 17.14
N VAL A 373 3.19 6.50 16.23
CA VAL A 373 2.49 5.23 16.51
C VAL A 373 3.46 4.07 16.30
N ILE A 374 3.43 3.11 17.22
CA ILE A 374 4.09 1.81 17.09
C ILE A 374 3.01 0.75 17.02
N THR A 375 3.10 -0.14 16.03
CA THR A 375 2.09 -1.17 15.76
C THR A 375 2.76 -2.53 15.60
N PRO A 376 2.90 -3.33 16.67
CA PRO A 376 3.19 -4.75 16.52
C PRO A 376 1.98 -5.49 15.97
N GLU A 377 2.21 -6.42 15.05
CA GLU A 377 1.22 -7.23 14.37
C GLU A 377 1.64 -8.69 14.32
N ILE A 378 0.69 -9.59 14.38
CA ILE A 378 0.85 -11.02 14.20
C ILE A 378 -0.21 -11.52 13.22
N ALA A 379 0.19 -12.42 12.34
CA ALA A 379 -0.70 -13.13 11.44
C ALA A 379 -0.53 -14.64 11.60
N TYR A 380 -1.60 -15.37 11.35
CA TYR A 380 -1.61 -16.79 11.05
C TYR A 380 -2.22 -16.95 9.66
N ILE A 381 -1.50 -17.61 8.79
CA ILE A 381 -1.85 -17.84 7.40
C ILE A 381 -1.84 -19.36 7.18
N ASP A 382 -2.83 -19.88 6.49
CA ASP A 382 -2.97 -21.30 6.23
C ASP A 382 -3.65 -21.50 4.88
N ASN A 383 -3.22 -22.50 4.14
CA ASN A 383 -3.94 -23.00 2.99
C ASN A 383 -4.41 -24.42 3.32
N PHE A 384 -5.73 -24.62 3.45
CA PHE A 384 -6.34 -25.89 3.78
C PHE A 384 -6.53 -26.81 2.57
N ASN A 385 -6.08 -26.42 1.37
CA ASN A 385 -6.24 -27.19 0.15
C ASN A 385 -5.13 -28.23 0.00
N ASP A 386 -5.45 -29.47 0.37
CA ASP A 386 -4.51 -30.61 0.29
C ASP A 386 -4.07 -30.90 -1.17
N GLU A 387 -4.88 -30.58 -2.20
CA GLU A 387 -4.54 -30.83 -3.61
C GLU A 387 -3.44 -29.89 -4.10
N LEU A 388 -3.46 -28.63 -3.66
CA LEU A 388 -2.39 -27.66 -3.95
C LEU A 388 -1.07 -28.05 -3.24
N GLN A 389 -1.15 -28.58 -2.03
CA GLN A 389 0.01 -29.07 -1.29
C GLN A 389 0.65 -30.28 -1.98
N ASP A 390 -0.16 -31.28 -2.41
CA ASP A 390 0.31 -32.44 -3.17
C ASP A 390 0.96 -32.03 -4.50
N TRP A 391 0.45 -30.98 -5.15
CA TRP A 391 1.01 -30.41 -6.37
C TRP A 391 2.37 -29.76 -6.12
N ASN A 392 2.49 -28.93 -5.10
CA ASN A 392 3.74 -28.28 -4.72
C ASN A 392 4.81 -29.30 -4.31
N GLU A 393 4.45 -30.32 -3.50
CA GLU A 393 5.34 -31.44 -3.14
C GLU A 393 5.82 -32.20 -4.38
N PHE A 394 4.94 -32.41 -5.37
CA PHE A 394 5.29 -33.12 -6.60
C PHE A 394 6.37 -32.37 -7.41
N TRP A 395 6.30 -31.02 -7.48
CA TRP A 395 7.24 -30.23 -8.28
C TRP A 395 8.50 -29.80 -7.52
N SER A 396 8.38 -29.39 -6.29
CA SER A 396 9.53 -28.97 -5.47
C SER A 396 10.27 -30.14 -4.81
N GLY A 397 9.60 -31.27 -4.63
CA GLY A 397 10.13 -32.41 -3.89
C GLY A 397 10.16 -32.18 -2.37
N GLU A 398 9.59 -31.08 -1.89
CA GLU A 398 9.51 -30.69 -0.50
C GLU A 398 8.04 -30.49 -0.08
N GLU A 399 7.66 -30.99 1.09
CA GLU A 399 6.37 -30.73 1.73
C GLU A 399 6.37 -29.28 2.23
N LEU A 400 5.74 -28.37 1.48
CA LEU A 400 5.60 -26.98 1.93
C LEU A 400 4.63 -26.93 3.11
N PRO A 401 4.95 -26.20 4.20
CA PRO A 401 4.04 -26.09 5.32
C PRO A 401 2.76 -25.37 4.88
N SER A 402 1.59 -26.01 5.14
CA SER A 402 0.29 -25.39 4.90
C SER A 402 0.05 -24.16 5.75
N GLU A 403 0.66 -24.12 6.94
CA GLU A 403 0.51 -23.06 7.93
C GLU A 403 1.79 -22.24 8.10
N ASN A 404 1.65 -20.94 8.19
CA ASN A 404 2.76 -20.04 8.46
C ASN A 404 2.34 -18.91 9.43
N TRP A 405 3.29 -18.46 10.25
CA TRP A 405 3.11 -17.33 11.15
C TRP A 405 3.86 -16.11 10.62
N GLY A 406 3.19 -14.96 10.59
CA GLY A 406 3.80 -13.69 10.25
C GLY A 406 3.95 -12.80 11.48
N PHE A 407 5.10 -12.15 11.61
CA PHE A 407 5.37 -11.14 12.63
C PHE A 407 5.76 -9.84 11.96
N PHE A 408 5.14 -8.74 12.35
CA PHE A 408 5.39 -7.45 11.75
C PHE A 408 5.42 -6.34 12.81
N VAL A 409 6.29 -5.36 12.64
CA VAL A 409 6.32 -4.18 13.50
C VAL A 409 6.46 -2.93 12.64
N ARG A 410 5.53 -2.01 12.79
CA ARG A 410 5.57 -0.68 12.17
C ARG A 410 5.81 0.40 13.21
N ALA A 411 6.76 1.28 12.96
CA ALA A 411 6.94 2.54 13.67
C ALA A 411 6.74 3.69 12.69
N GLN A 412 5.74 4.56 12.93
CA GLN A 412 5.38 5.65 12.01
C GLN A 412 5.23 6.98 12.74
N ALA A 413 5.91 8.00 12.22
CA ALA A 413 5.75 9.39 12.66
C ALA A 413 5.16 10.23 11.52
N ASN A 414 4.00 10.88 11.77
CA ASN A 414 3.33 11.75 10.81
C ASN A 414 3.74 13.20 11.00
N PHE A 415 3.74 13.98 9.91
CA PHE A 415 3.98 15.44 9.96
C PHE A 415 2.98 16.18 9.07
N GLY A 416 2.74 17.48 9.37
CA GLY A 416 1.84 18.34 8.59
C GLY A 416 0.36 18.01 8.71
N GLY A 417 -0.04 17.29 9.78
CA GLY A 417 -1.44 16.87 10.05
C GLY A 417 -2.22 17.88 10.89
#